data_6ed5b6576a24866e1ff6202eb85e6ade
#
_entry.id   6ed5b6576a24866e1ff6202eb85e6ade
#
_cell.length_a   1.000
_cell.length_b   1.000
_cell.length_c   1.000
_cell.angle_alpha   90.00
_cell.angle_beta   90.00
_cell.angle_gamma   90.00
#
_symmetry.space_group_name_H-M   'P 1'
#
loop_
_entity.id
_entity.type
_entity.pdbx_description
1 polymer ?
#
loop_
_entity_poly.entity_id
_entity_poly.type
_entity_poly.pdbx_seq_one_letter_code
_entity_poly.pdbx_strand_id
1 'polypeptide(L)'
;IIMNLKSFALIVASVCMLSVNSFAQKKKAPKQEEPQGYVFTTVVENPVTSIKNQNSSGTCWCFSALSFFESEIIKAGGPQDIDLSEMFVVSHAYADKAEKYVRLHGVLNFGPGSSFGDALYVMKHYGMVPNSEMEGLNYGTDAHQHGEMDAVTDAYVKAVVKNPNRKLSTAWKKGFQGILDAYLGERPEKFVVDGKEYTPKTYMESL
;
A
#
# COMPACT_ATOMS: atom_id res chain seq x y z
N ILE A 1 -81.39 27.40 -7.34
CA ILE A 1 -81.23 28.11 -6.05
C ILE A 1 -80.02 29.01 -6.27
N ILE A 2 -80.23 30.31 -6.46
CA ILE A 2 -79.19 31.30 -6.69
C ILE A 2 -78.67 31.71 -5.30
N MET A 3 -77.48 31.28 -4.99
CA MET A 3 -76.79 31.66 -3.76
C MET A 3 -76.34 33.13 -3.87
N ASN A 4 -76.66 33.95 -2.89
CA ASN A 4 -76.37 35.37 -2.90
C ASN A 4 -74.91 35.64 -2.72
N LEU A 5 -74.30 36.52 -3.52
CA LEU A 5 -72.87 36.84 -3.58
C LEU A 5 -72.26 37.15 -2.20
N LYS A 6 -73.08 37.72 -1.27
CA LYS A 6 -72.64 37.98 0.11
C LYS A 6 -72.44 36.71 0.95
N SER A 7 -73.23 35.66 0.71
CA SER A 7 -73.08 34.37 1.38
C SER A 7 -71.86 33.59 0.87
N PHE A 8 -71.50 33.76 -0.41
CA PHE A 8 -70.32 33.19 -0.97
C PHE A 8 -69.04 33.83 -0.41
N ALA A 9 -69.04 35.15 -0.25
CA ALA A 9 -67.87 35.85 0.33
C ALA A 9 -67.60 35.47 1.79
N LEU A 10 -68.68 35.19 2.59
CA LEU A 10 -68.57 34.78 3.98
C LEU A 10 -67.96 33.32 4.11
N ILE A 11 -68.35 32.44 3.22
CA ILE A 11 -67.85 31.08 3.21
C ILE A 11 -66.37 31.05 2.80
N VAL A 12 -65.98 31.86 1.80
CA VAL A 12 -64.57 31.98 1.38
C VAL A 12 -63.70 32.60 2.47
N ALA A 13 -64.19 33.60 3.18
CA ALA A 13 -63.48 34.21 4.31
C ALA A 13 -63.28 33.23 5.48
N SER A 14 -64.31 32.39 5.76
CA SER A 14 -64.22 31.38 6.84
C SER A 14 -63.23 30.24 6.51
N VAL A 15 -63.16 29.84 5.24
CA VAL A 15 -62.21 28.81 4.80
C VAL A 15 -60.73 29.33 4.81
N CYS A 16 -60.54 30.62 4.48
CA CYS A 16 -59.21 31.24 4.58
C CYS A 16 -58.72 31.42 6.02
N MET A 17 -59.60 31.60 6.99
CA MET A 17 -59.22 31.73 8.40
C MET A 17 -58.88 30.39 9.06
N LEU A 18 -59.34 29.26 8.52
CA LEU A 18 -59.01 27.95 9.02
C LEU A 18 -57.66 27.44 8.49
N SER A 19 -57.11 28.01 7.41
CA SER A 19 -55.82 27.60 6.82
C SER A 19 -54.61 28.29 7.44
N VAL A 20 -54.77 29.30 8.30
CA VAL A 20 -53.65 30.08 8.87
C VAL A 20 -53.13 29.49 10.19
N ASN A 21 -53.84 28.54 10.80
CA ASN A 21 -53.43 27.95 12.08
C ASN A 21 -52.58 26.65 11.96
N SER A 22 -52.22 26.24 10.75
CA SER A 22 -51.38 25.04 10.55
C SER A 22 -49.88 25.31 10.44
N PHE A 23 -49.43 26.56 10.68
CA PHE A 23 -48.01 26.94 10.56
C PHE A 23 -47.31 27.18 11.89
N ALA A 24 -47.71 26.54 12.95
CA ALA A 24 -46.97 26.71 14.20
C ALA A 24 -46.90 25.41 15.00
N GLN A 25 -46.05 24.56 14.64
CA GLN A 25 -45.24 23.78 15.55
C GLN A 25 -44.33 22.84 14.73
N LYS A 26 -43.25 23.39 14.14
CA LYS A 26 -42.08 22.57 13.94
C LYS A 26 -41.59 22.16 15.33
N LYS A 27 -42.03 21.00 15.83
CA LYS A 27 -41.31 20.32 16.90
C LYS A 27 -39.88 20.23 16.41
N LYS A 28 -38.93 20.93 17.07
CA LYS A 28 -37.54 20.66 16.92
C LYS A 28 -37.39 19.15 17.10
N ALA A 29 -36.98 18.44 16.05
CA ALA A 29 -36.57 17.06 16.18
C ALA A 29 -35.61 16.99 17.37
N PRO A 30 -35.71 15.98 18.24
CA PRO A 30 -34.72 15.81 19.29
C PRO A 30 -33.37 15.83 18.62
N LYS A 31 -32.47 16.72 19.08
CA LYS A 31 -31.09 16.71 18.69
C LYS A 31 -30.61 15.27 18.97
N GLN A 32 -30.41 14.50 17.95
CA GLN A 32 -29.71 13.23 18.10
C GLN A 32 -28.38 13.62 18.72
N GLU A 33 -28.18 13.30 20.00
CA GLU A 33 -26.88 13.33 20.63
C GLU A 33 -26.03 12.40 19.77
N GLU A 34 -25.03 12.95 19.11
CA GLU A 34 -24.03 12.12 18.43
C GLU A 34 -23.52 11.14 19.48
N PRO A 35 -23.43 9.84 19.15
CA PRO A 35 -22.95 8.87 20.11
C PRO A 35 -21.60 9.37 20.61
N GLN A 36 -21.52 9.56 21.93
CA GLN A 36 -20.31 10.04 22.59
C GLN A 36 -19.22 8.99 22.33
N GLY A 37 -18.41 9.19 21.27
CA GLY A 37 -17.31 8.31 20.94
C GLY A 37 -16.25 8.32 22.04
N TYR A 38 -15.31 7.37 21.97
CA TYR A 38 -14.19 7.38 22.87
C TYR A 38 -13.35 8.65 22.69
N VAL A 39 -13.03 9.32 23.79
CA VAL A 39 -12.10 10.44 23.79
C VAL A 39 -10.69 9.92 24.05
N PHE A 40 -9.81 10.08 23.07
CA PHE A 40 -8.42 9.68 23.17
C PHE A 40 -7.54 10.91 23.45
N THR A 41 -6.56 10.71 24.32
CA THR A 41 -5.51 11.71 24.57
C THR A 41 -4.22 11.17 24.00
N THR A 42 -3.57 11.94 23.12
CA THR A 42 -2.26 11.57 22.58
C THR A 42 -1.24 11.60 23.71
N VAL A 43 -0.62 10.47 23.97
CA VAL A 43 0.44 10.33 25.00
C VAL A 43 1.81 10.49 24.34
N VAL A 44 1.99 9.89 23.17
CA VAL A 44 3.23 9.98 22.36
C VAL A 44 2.84 10.04 20.90
N GLU A 45 3.45 10.93 20.14
CA GLU A 45 3.34 11.02 18.70
C GLU A 45 4.71 10.74 18.08
N ASN A 46 4.79 9.68 17.29
CA ASN A 46 6.01 9.37 16.55
C ASN A 46 5.96 10.02 15.16
N PRO A 47 7.10 10.49 14.63
CA PRO A 47 7.14 10.94 13.24
C PRO A 47 6.82 9.77 12.31
N VAL A 48 6.07 10.05 11.26
CA VAL A 48 5.68 9.05 10.25
C VAL A 48 5.76 9.68 8.87
N THR A 49 6.09 8.87 7.87
CA THR A 49 6.02 9.24 6.46
C THR A 49 4.58 9.13 5.95
N SER A 50 4.33 9.51 4.70
CA SER A 50 3.01 9.40 4.07
C SER A 50 2.53 7.96 4.03
N ILE A 51 1.20 7.76 4.11
CA ILE A 51 0.59 6.44 3.96
C ILE A 51 0.81 5.94 2.53
N LYS A 52 1.39 4.74 2.42
CA LYS A 52 1.65 4.07 1.14
C LYS A 52 0.60 2.99 0.87
N ASN A 53 0.29 2.78 -0.39
CA ASN A 53 -0.71 1.80 -0.81
C ASN A 53 -0.04 0.58 -1.47
N GLN A 54 0.00 -0.54 -0.76
CA GLN A 54 0.49 -1.80 -1.35
C GLN A 54 -0.44 -2.38 -2.42
N ASN A 55 -1.70 -1.95 -2.46
CA ASN A 55 -2.74 -2.50 -3.32
C ASN A 55 -2.75 -4.06 -3.32
N SER A 56 -2.81 -4.71 -4.49
CA SER A 56 -2.88 -6.17 -4.64
C SER A 56 -1.50 -6.82 -4.81
N SER A 57 -0.57 -6.57 -3.88
CA SER A 57 0.81 -7.07 -4.02
C SER A 57 1.20 -8.20 -3.05
N GLY A 58 0.46 -8.44 -1.98
CA GLY A 58 0.85 -9.43 -0.95
C GLY A 58 2.12 -9.07 -0.17
N THR A 59 2.55 -7.80 -0.23
CA THR A 59 3.83 -7.31 0.31
C THR A 59 3.66 -6.44 1.57
N CYS A 60 2.56 -6.57 2.30
CA CYS A 60 2.27 -5.81 3.53
C CYS A 60 3.42 -5.85 4.56
N TRP A 61 4.12 -6.97 4.63
CA TRP A 61 5.29 -7.15 5.49
C TRP A 61 6.42 -6.16 5.16
N CYS A 62 6.61 -5.83 3.88
CA CYS A 62 7.64 -4.90 3.42
C CYS A 62 7.21 -3.45 3.68
N PHE A 63 6.00 -3.08 3.26
CA PHE A 63 5.44 -1.75 3.50
C PHE A 63 5.44 -1.38 4.97
N SER A 64 5.00 -2.29 5.85
CA SER A 64 5.02 -2.03 7.30
C SER A 64 6.43 -1.96 7.88
N ALA A 65 7.37 -2.79 7.38
CA ALA A 65 8.74 -2.76 7.85
C ALA A 65 9.45 -1.46 7.45
N LEU A 66 9.32 -1.02 6.19
CA LEU A 66 9.96 0.21 5.73
C LEU A 66 9.34 1.44 6.39
N SER A 67 8.03 1.50 6.57
CA SER A 67 7.38 2.59 7.32
C SER A 67 7.92 2.69 8.77
N PHE A 68 8.19 1.56 9.41
CA PHE A 68 8.86 1.55 10.72
C PHE A 68 10.29 2.10 10.63
N PHE A 69 11.09 1.64 9.68
CA PHE A 69 12.48 2.11 9.53
C PHE A 69 12.55 3.59 9.16
N GLU A 70 11.68 4.08 8.29
CA GLU A 70 11.58 5.50 7.96
C GLU A 70 11.29 6.34 9.21
N SER A 71 10.36 5.90 10.05
CA SER A 71 10.08 6.57 11.34
C SER A 71 11.31 6.59 12.27
N GLU A 72 12.06 5.50 12.35
CA GLU A 72 13.26 5.43 13.19
C GLU A 72 14.40 6.29 12.63
N ILE A 73 14.55 6.36 11.30
CA ILE A 73 15.51 7.25 10.64
C ILE A 73 15.19 8.72 10.94
N ILE A 74 13.92 9.12 10.82
CA ILE A 74 13.49 10.49 11.15
C ILE A 74 13.77 10.82 12.62
N LYS A 75 13.47 9.90 13.54
CA LYS A 75 13.78 10.06 14.98
C LYS A 75 15.26 10.20 15.25
N ALA A 76 16.10 9.52 14.50
CA ALA A 76 17.56 9.63 14.60
C ALA A 76 18.12 10.93 14.01
N GLY A 77 17.27 11.78 13.42
CA GLY A 77 17.66 13.06 12.83
C GLY A 77 17.92 12.99 11.33
N GLY A 78 17.51 11.89 10.67
CA GLY A 78 17.58 11.72 9.23
C GLY A 78 16.55 12.57 8.45
N PRO A 79 16.50 12.41 7.12
CA PRO A 79 15.61 13.18 6.26
C PRO A 79 14.14 13.00 6.63
N GLN A 80 13.37 14.10 6.65
CA GLN A 80 11.94 14.08 6.99
C GLN A 80 11.05 13.57 5.85
N ASP A 81 11.53 13.62 4.64
CA ASP A 81 10.90 13.22 3.39
C ASP A 81 11.45 11.89 2.86
N ILE A 82 12.04 11.09 3.73
CA ILE A 82 12.57 9.79 3.35
C ILE A 82 11.47 8.89 2.80
N ASP A 83 11.75 8.25 1.67
CA ASP A 83 10.86 7.32 0.97
C ASP A 83 11.69 6.16 0.41
N LEU A 84 11.65 5.00 1.07
CA LEU A 84 12.45 3.83 0.75
C LEU A 84 11.69 2.90 -0.21
N SER A 85 12.40 2.30 -1.17
CA SER A 85 11.79 1.41 -2.15
C SER A 85 11.41 0.05 -1.54
N GLU A 86 10.13 -0.21 -1.42
CA GLU A 86 9.62 -1.54 -1.06
C GLU A 86 9.94 -2.55 -2.15
N MET A 87 9.91 -2.15 -3.41
CA MET A 87 10.09 -3.08 -4.53
C MET A 87 11.54 -3.52 -4.71
N PHE A 88 12.51 -2.70 -4.28
CA PHE A 88 13.89 -3.14 -4.16
C PHE A 88 14.02 -4.30 -3.16
N VAL A 89 13.41 -4.16 -1.99
CA VAL A 89 13.39 -5.20 -0.96
C VAL A 89 12.65 -6.44 -1.42
N VAL A 90 11.48 -6.27 -2.01
CA VAL A 90 10.65 -7.37 -2.55
C VAL A 90 11.41 -8.15 -3.62
N SER A 91 12.05 -7.48 -4.57
CA SER A 91 12.82 -8.12 -5.64
C SER A 91 13.93 -9.02 -5.06
N HIS A 92 14.70 -8.53 -4.09
CA HIS A 92 15.73 -9.33 -3.41
C HIS A 92 15.14 -10.50 -2.64
N ALA A 93 14.09 -10.26 -1.86
CA ALA A 93 13.44 -11.31 -1.07
C ALA A 93 12.86 -12.43 -1.94
N TYR A 94 12.28 -12.10 -3.11
CA TYR A 94 11.82 -13.12 -4.07
C TYR A 94 12.97 -13.96 -4.61
N ALA A 95 14.08 -13.33 -5.00
CA ALA A 95 15.25 -14.05 -5.51
C ALA A 95 15.85 -15.00 -4.46
N ASP A 96 15.96 -14.54 -3.20
CA ASP A 96 16.46 -15.34 -2.09
C ASP A 96 15.53 -16.51 -1.75
N LYS A 97 14.21 -16.26 -1.75
CA LYS A 97 13.21 -17.33 -1.56
C LYS A 97 13.22 -18.34 -2.70
N ALA A 98 13.39 -17.90 -3.95
CA ALA A 98 13.50 -18.78 -5.09
C ALA A 98 14.73 -19.68 -4.96
N GLU A 99 15.87 -19.13 -4.56
CA GLU A 99 17.08 -19.93 -4.33
C GLU A 99 16.89 -20.97 -3.23
N LYS A 100 16.32 -20.58 -2.09
CA LYS A 100 16.01 -21.51 -0.99
C LYS A 100 15.05 -22.61 -1.42
N TYR A 101 13.96 -22.23 -2.14
CA TYR A 101 12.97 -23.19 -2.65
C TYR A 101 13.60 -24.23 -3.58
N VAL A 102 14.39 -23.79 -4.55
CA VAL A 102 15.05 -24.68 -5.51
C VAL A 102 16.10 -25.57 -4.82
N ARG A 103 16.93 -25.01 -3.93
CA ARG A 103 17.95 -25.78 -3.18
C ARG A 103 17.34 -26.83 -2.25
N LEU A 104 16.16 -26.58 -1.73
CA LEU A 104 15.43 -27.50 -0.86
C LEU A 104 14.38 -28.33 -1.61
N HIS A 105 14.54 -28.48 -2.93
CA HIS A 105 13.73 -29.33 -3.78
C HIS A 105 12.22 -29.07 -3.68
N GLY A 106 11.81 -27.82 -3.46
CA GLY A 106 10.39 -27.42 -3.41
C GLY A 106 9.67 -27.77 -2.10
N VAL A 107 10.39 -28.12 -1.05
CA VAL A 107 9.79 -28.44 0.26
C VAL A 107 9.30 -27.18 0.98
N LEU A 108 9.94 -26.04 0.73
CA LEU A 108 9.53 -24.76 1.31
C LEU A 108 8.33 -24.16 0.55
N ASN A 109 7.54 -23.35 1.25
CA ASN A 109 6.55 -22.53 0.59
C ASN A 109 7.23 -21.39 -0.19
N PHE A 110 6.77 -21.17 -1.43
CA PHE A 110 7.16 -20.03 -2.26
C PHE A 110 5.93 -19.15 -2.53
N GLY A 111 6.03 -17.86 -2.28
CA GLY A 111 4.92 -16.93 -2.46
C GLY A 111 5.25 -15.50 -2.01
N PRO A 112 4.31 -14.55 -2.13
CA PRO A 112 4.55 -13.12 -1.88
C PRO A 112 4.82 -12.78 -0.42
N GLY A 113 4.20 -13.50 0.52
CA GLY A 113 4.34 -13.25 1.95
C GLY A 113 5.77 -13.45 2.46
N SER A 114 6.19 -12.62 3.41
CA SER A 114 7.49 -12.68 4.07
C SER A 114 7.38 -12.05 5.47
N SER A 115 8.50 -11.66 6.08
CA SER A 115 8.53 -11.13 7.44
C SER A 115 9.34 -9.84 7.56
N PHE A 116 9.18 -9.14 8.68
CA PHE A 116 10.03 -8.01 9.05
C PHE A 116 11.52 -8.39 9.02
N GLY A 117 11.86 -9.61 9.46
CA GLY A 117 13.22 -10.12 9.43
C GLY A 117 13.81 -10.23 8.02
N ASP A 118 12.97 -10.52 7.02
CA ASP A 118 13.43 -10.58 5.63
C ASP A 118 13.71 -9.18 5.08
N ALA A 119 12.91 -8.17 5.43
CA ALA A 119 13.19 -6.78 5.09
C ALA A 119 14.54 -6.33 5.71
N LEU A 120 14.72 -6.57 7.00
CA LEU A 120 15.97 -6.26 7.69
C LEU A 120 17.17 -7.00 7.09
N TYR A 121 16.98 -8.27 6.69
CA TYR A 121 18.03 -9.06 6.03
C TYR A 121 18.45 -8.43 4.71
N VAL A 122 17.47 -8.04 3.87
CA VAL A 122 17.74 -7.38 2.58
C VAL A 122 18.49 -6.08 2.79
N MET A 123 18.00 -5.21 3.67
CA MET A 123 18.65 -3.94 4.00
C MET A 123 20.11 -4.16 4.42
N LYS A 124 20.34 -5.11 5.32
CA LYS A 124 21.69 -5.41 5.83
C LYS A 124 22.61 -5.99 4.76
N HIS A 125 22.12 -6.87 3.87
CA HIS A 125 22.96 -7.61 2.94
C HIS A 125 23.07 -6.96 1.56
N TYR A 126 22.04 -6.28 1.11
CA TYR A 126 21.97 -5.67 -0.22
C TYR A 126 21.94 -4.14 -0.17
N GLY A 127 21.56 -3.54 0.95
CA GLY A 127 21.42 -2.10 1.10
C GLY A 127 19.99 -1.62 0.86
N MET A 128 19.84 -0.35 0.52
CA MET A 128 18.56 0.29 0.22
C MET A 128 18.69 1.31 -0.91
N VAL A 129 17.58 1.63 -1.53
CA VAL A 129 17.48 2.70 -2.52
C VAL A 129 16.23 3.55 -2.23
N PRO A 130 16.20 4.82 -2.66
CA PRO A 130 14.98 5.62 -2.64
C PRO A 130 13.89 4.98 -3.52
N ASN A 131 12.65 5.21 -3.20
CA ASN A 131 11.51 4.72 -3.97
C ASN A 131 11.53 5.23 -5.43
N SER A 132 12.00 6.46 -5.66
CA SER A 132 12.16 7.04 -6.99
C SER A 132 13.12 6.27 -7.91
N GLU A 133 14.05 5.49 -7.33
CA GLU A 133 15.01 4.70 -8.10
C GLU A 133 14.47 3.31 -8.51
N MET A 134 13.43 2.82 -7.80
CA MET A 134 12.79 1.56 -8.11
C MET A 134 11.36 1.52 -7.58
N GLU A 135 10.43 2.15 -8.29
CA GLU A 135 9.01 2.15 -7.94
C GLU A 135 8.33 0.79 -8.12
N GLY A 136 8.84 -0.03 -9.03
CA GLY A 136 8.33 -1.39 -9.26
C GLY A 136 6.98 -1.46 -9.97
N LEU A 137 6.71 -0.57 -10.91
CA LEU A 137 5.43 -0.45 -11.63
C LEU A 137 5.58 -0.68 -13.15
N ASN A 138 6.44 -1.63 -13.57
CA ASN A 138 6.77 -1.83 -14.98
C ASN A 138 5.71 -2.63 -15.76
N TYR A 139 4.58 -2.96 -15.16
CA TYR A 139 3.51 -3.76 -15.77
C TYR A 139 2.31 -2.96 -16.26
N GLY A 140 2.50 -1.64 -16.46
CA GLY A 140 1.52 -0.80 -17.16
C GLY A 140 0.35 -0.30 -16.32
N THR A 141 0.47 -0.33 -14.99
CA THR A 141 -0.47 0.27 -14.04
C THR A 141 0.25 1.23 -13.11
N ASP A 142 -0.50 2.13 -12.48
CA ASP A 142 -0.04 3.07 -11.47
C ASP A 142 -0.22 2.56 -10.02
N ALA A 143 -0.55 1.28 -9.88
CA ALA A 143 -0.77 0.64 -8.60
C ALA A 143 -0.23 -0.80 -8.62
N HIS A 144 0.32 -1.26 -7.49
CA HIS A 144 0.90 -2.60 -7.38
C HIS A 144 -0.12 -3.71 -7.59
N GLN A 145 0.12 -4.57 -8.58
CA GLN A 145 -0.71 -5.73 -8.92
C GLN A 145 0.18 -6.93 -9.23
N HIS A 146 0.52 -7.71 -8.22
CA HIS A 146 1.52 -8.78 -8.33
C HIS A 146 0.96 -10.15 -8.73
N GLY A 147 -0.37 -10.28 -8.89
CA GLY A 147 -0.98 -11.59 -9.12
C GLY A 147 -0.40 -12.35 -10.30
N GLU A 148 -0.10 -11.68 -11.44
CA GLU A 148 0.53 -12.31 -12.61
C GLU A 148 1.99 -12.66 -12.31
N MET A 149 2.77 -11.73 -11.76
CA MET A 149 4.16 -11.97 -11.37
C MET A 149 4.28 -13.14 -10.37
N ASP A 150 3.39 -13.21 -9.39
CA ASP A 150 3.36 -14.30 -8.39
C ASP A 150 3.11 -15.64 -9.06
N ALA A 151 2.14 -15.72 -9.97
CA ALA A 151 1.82 -16.95 -10.71
C ALA A 151 2.99 -17.38 -11.60
N VAL A 152 3.59 -16.46 -12.33
CA VAL A 152 4.72 -16.75 -13.24
C VAL A 152 5.96 -17.20 -12.45
N THR A 153 6.30 -16.50 -11.37
CA THR A 153 7.47 -16.83 -10.53
C THR A 153 7.30 -18.17 -9.83
N ASP A 154 6.12 -18.48 -9.31
CA ASP A 154 5.79 -19.77 -8.70
C ASP A 154 5.89 -20.93 -9.73
N ALA A 155 5.30 -20.75 -10.91
CA ALA A 155 5.41 -21.74 -11.99
C ALA A 155 6.85 -21.96 -12.43
N TYR A 156 7.63 -20.87 -12.50
CA TYR A 156 9.03 -20.94 -12.91
C TYR A 156 9.86 -21.77 -11.92
N VAL A 157 9.82 -21.49 -10.63
CA VAL A 157 10.64 -22.22 -9.64
C VAL A 157 10.21 -23.70 -9.55
N LYS A 158 8.92 -23.99 -9.70
CA LYS A 158 8.41 -25.38 -9.78
C LYS A 158 8.93 -26.12 -11.00
N ALA A 159 9.00 -25.47 -12.15
CA ALA A 159 9.60 -26.05 -13.37
C ALA A 159 11.08 -26.31 -13.21
N VAL A 160 11.84 -25.38 -12.56
CA VAL A 160 13.26 -25.55 -12.28
C VAL A 160 13.51 -26.76 -11.38
N VAL A 161 12.72 -26.94 -10.31
CA VAL A 161 12.83 -28.11 -9.42
C VAL A 161 12.52 -29.42 -10.15
N LYS A 162 11.52 -29.40 -11.02
CA LYS A 162 11.06 -30.59 -11.79
C LYS A 162 11.87 -30.88 -13.06
N ASN A 163 12.97 -30.14 -13.31
CA ASN A 163 13.69 -30.29 -14.56
C ASN A 163 14.18 -31.74 -14.77
N PRO A 164 14.07 -32.27 -16.00
CA PRO A 164 14.40 -33.68 -16.28
C PRO A 164 15.89 -33.99 -16.28
N ASN A 165 16.73 -32.95 -16.34
CA ASN A 165 18.19 -33.13 -16.48
C ASN A 165 18.85 -33.53 -15.15
N ARG A 166 18.14 -33.55 -14.04
CA ARG A 166 18.64 -33.88 -12.69
C ARG A 166 19.85 -33.05 -12.23
N LYS A 167 20.15 -31.97 -12.93
CA LYS A 167 21.21 -31.03 -12.63
C LYS A 167 20.71 -29.59 -12.89
N LEU A 168 20.91 -28.72 -11.93
CA LEU A 168 20.60 -27.32 -12.09
C LEU A 168 21.57 -26.64 -13.07
N SER A 169 21.02 -25.87 -14.01
CA SER A 169 21.82 -24.96 -14.81
C SER A 169 22.21 -23.72 -14.02
N THR A 170 23.16 -22.94 -14.53
CA THR A 170 23.45 -21.60 -13.99
C THR A 170 22.48 -20.54 -14.53
N ALA A 171 21.72 -20.87 -15.58
CA ALA A 171 20.84 -19.95 -16.27
C ALA A 171 19.56 -19.62 -15.48
N TRP A 172 19.05 -20.56 -14.66
CA TRP A 172 17.74 -20.40 -14.02
C TRP A 172 17.65 -19.16 -13.12
N LYS A 173 18.72 -18.81 -12.39
CA LYS A 173 18.75 -17.62 -11.53
C LYS A 173 18.62 -16.34 -12.37
N LYS A 174 19.36 -16.29 -13.49
CA LYS A 174 19.29 -15.14 -14.41
C LYS A 174 17.92 -15.05 -15.06
N GLY A 175 17.32 -16.18 -15.46
CA GLY A 175 15.96 -16.20 -15.99
C GLY A 175 14.92 -15.76 -14.96
N PHE A 176 15.04 -16.20 -13.71
CA PHE A 176 14.15 -15.76 -12.62
C PHE A 176 14.30 -14.27 -12.36
N GLN A 177 15.55 -13.76 -12.30
CA GLN A 177 15.79 -12.33 -12.14
C GLN A 177 15.19 -11.52 -13.29
N GLY A 178 15.31 -11.97 -14.54
CA GLY A 178 14.73 -11.28 -15.69
C GLY A 178 13.19 -11.21 -15.62
N ILE A 179 12.52 -12.17 -14.98
CA ILE A 179 11.09 -12.06 -14.70
C ILE A 179 10.86 -10.91 -13.71
N LEU A 180 11.57 -10.86 -12.60
CA LEU A 180 11.43 -9.78 -11.62
C LEU A 180 11.73 -8.41 -12.22
N ASP A 181 12.77 -8.30 -13.05
CA ASP A 181 13.17 -7.07 -13.72
C ASP A 181 12.08 -6.56 -14.68
N ALA A 182 11.39 -7.48 -15.37
CA ALA A 182 10.30 -7.14 -16.26
C ALA A 182 9.10 -6.51 -15.53
N TYR A 183 8.78 -6.98 -14.32
CA TYR A 183 7.64 -6.48 -13.54
C TYR A 183 8.01 -5.33 -12.61
N LEU A 184 9.15 -5.41 -11.94
CA LEU A 184 9.55 -4.49 -10.87
C LEU A 184 10.62 -3.48 -11.29
N GLY A 185 11.25 -3.66 -12.45
CA GLY A 185 12.41 -2.90 -12.86
C GLY A 185 13.74 -3.53 -12.41
N GLU A 186 14.80 -3.15 -13.10
CA GLU A 186 16.16 -3.58 -12.76
C GLU A 186 16.59 -2.93 -11.43
N ARG A 187 17.29 -3.70 -10.62
CA ARG A 187 17.86 -3.19 -9.37
C ARG A 187 18.98 -2.22 -9.68
N PRO A 188 18.94 -0.97 -9.20
CA PRO A 188 19.99 -0.02 -9.46
C PRO A 188 21.29 -0.42 -8.76
N GLU A 189 22.39 -0.44 -9.52
CA GLU A 189 23.74 -0.65 -8.95
C GLU A 189 24.30 0.66 -8.38
N LYS A 190 23.97 1.78 -9.02
CA LYS A 190 24.34 3.14 -8.63
C LYS A 190 23.23 4.11 -8.97
N PHE A 191 23.12 5.15 -8.18
CA PHE A 191 22.13 6.23 -8.35
C PHE A 191 22.62 7.52 -7.70
N VAL A 192 21.94 8.63 -7.93
CA VAL A 192 22.33 9.94 -7.42
C VAL A 192 21.21 10.52 -6.56
N VAL A 193 21.52 10.88 -5.31
CA VAL A 193 20.65 11.63 -4.40
C VAL A 193 21.34 12.92 -4.01
N ASP A 194 20.68 14.05 -4.18
CA ASP A 194 21.19 15.39 -3.85
C ASP A 194 22.58 15.67 -4.46
N GLY A 195 22.80 15.20 -5.70
CA GLY A 195 24.07 15.41 -6.43
C GLY A 195 25.23 14.51 -5.99
N LYS A 196 24.99 13.55 -5.08
CA LYS A 196 25.98 12.58 -4.63
C LYS A 196 25.66 11.19 -5.16
N GLU A 197 26.64 10.50 -5.74
CA GLU A 197 26.51 9.12 -6.20
C GLU A 197 26.57 8.15 -5.02
N TYR A 198 25.63 7.18 -5.04
CA TYR A 198 25.54 6.11 -4.08
C TYR A 198 25.44 4.74 -4.76
N THR A 199 25.86 3.71 -4.06
CA THR A 199 25.38 2.34 -4.24
C THR A 199 24.31 2.05 -3.20
N PRO A 200 23.47 1.00 -3.35
CA PRO A 200 22.48 0.65 -2.32
C PRO A 200 23.08 0.50 -0.92
N LYS A 201 24.30 -0.02 -0.82
CA LYS A 201 25.02 -0.16 0.46
C LYS A 201 25.41 1.18 1.07
N THR A 202 26.06 2.04 0.30
CA THR A 202 26.51 3.34 0.81
C THR A 202 25.36 4.28 1.09
N TYR A 203 24.24 4.13 0.40
CA TYR A 203 23.03 4.87 0.73
C TYR A 203 22.46 4.42 2.08
N MET A 204 22.29 3.10 2.28
CA MET A 204 21.83 2.55 3.56
C MET A 204 22.72 2.98 4.73
N GLU A 205 24.04 3.02 4.53
CA GLU A 205 25.00 3.45 5.56
C GLU A 205 24.95 4.95 5.86
N SER A 206 24.33 5.75 5.00
CA SER A 206 24.19 7.20 5.18
C SER A 206 22.89 7.62 5.87
N LEU A 207 21.96 6.70 6.05
CA LEU A 207 20.69 6.91 6.73
C LEU A 207 20.81 6.70 8.24
#